data_6c27d6c9774dbe9da2ee2bb6746d5f71
#
_entry.id   6c27d6c9774dbe9da2ee2bb6746d5f71
#
_cell.length_a   1.000
_cell.length_b   1.000
_cell.length_c   1.000
_cell.angle_alpha   90.00
_cell.angle_beta   90.00
_cell.angle_gamma   90.00
#
_symmetry.space_group_name_H-M   'P 1'
#
loop_
_entity.id
_entity.type
_entity.pdbx_description
1 polymer ?
#
loop_
_entity_poly.entity_id
_entity_poly.type
_entity_poly.pdbx_seq_one_letter_code
_entity_poly.pdbx_strand_id
1 'polypeptide(L)'
;MNSKIQEAPASWSRRPFANLPDKHKYSFKMVRHSRRICFLIGLACSLLTLRDVKCAAVPEPGDLRGVGKVTFPITCAPTISNAGSDATIEGPAIPSFTAPTDVQSDFARGVALLHSFFYEEARRVFTSVAERDPKCAMAQWGIAMTWWHPIWTPPTPDEMNAGKAAIEKAMAMNAGTDRERGFITALNIYYNTPDSSTGGSVGQSCHGPVGPRDRVVAYERAMRQLRDKYPNDFETQTFYAFAVLAVGYATPNDTSLSKQLEAAAILEKLWEQNANHPGVVHYLIHCYDYPALAQRGLAAARSYNSIAPWVPHALHMPSHIFTRLGMWDESIAANRASAEASRAYAAMRHRDATEAEELHALDYMAYSYLQEAQDAEAKKIVDLAAKVRKTNPELEFSAAYALAAIPTRYAFERNDWAAAAALTVPELPHWASFPFMEALIEYGHALGRAHTGDLDGARKAIARMQQLRDATKDPKFDYFKNHLDLQMQAASAWVAASEGKRKEAIEMLRRAADAEDILGKHPVSPGAFVPVREQLGSLLLEVGESKEAQRQFEAALKIYPGRFRGLYGAAQAAEQTGDKENASRYYAKLAAQTAKASGSRDELNHIRKFLSAHAKAADSNDVASTRE
;
A
#
# COMPACT_ATOMS: atom_id res chain seq x y z
N MET A 1 -40.82 -19.18 -36.96
CA MET A 1 -41.81 -18.25 -36.35
C MET A 1 -41.04 -17.04 -35.85
N ASN A 2 -41.34 -15.90 -36.47
CA ASN A 2 -40.71 -14.61 -36.24
C ASN A 2 -41.01 -14.04 -34.87
N SER A 3 -40.02 -13.44 -34.20
CA SER A 3 -40.25 -12.35 -33.24
C SER A 3 -39.08 -11.36 -33.23
N LYS A 4 -39.42 -10.24 -33.71
CA LYS A 4 -38.88 -8.90 -33.79
C LYS A 4 -37.90 -8.48 -32.68
N ILE A 5 -36.75 -7.99 -33.10
CA ILE A 5 -35.84 -7.14 -32.37
C ILE A 5 -36.45 -5.72 -32.39
N GLN A 6 -36.65 -5.12 -31.21
CA GLN A 6 -37.01 -3.71 -31.06
C GLN A 6 -35.75 -2.92 -30.70
N GLU A 7 -35.37 -2.02 -31.58
CA GLU A 7 -34.36 -0.96 -31.36
C GLU A 7 -34.92 0.10 -30.41
N ALA A 8 -34.10 0.55 -29.46
CA ALA A 8 -34.36 1.71 -28.61
C ALA A 8 -33.54 2.91 -29.12
N PRO A 9 -34.08 4.15 -29.07
CA PRO A 9 -33.51 5.28 -29.78
C PRO A 9 -32.39 5.99 -28.98
N ALA A 10 -31.39 6.45 -29.73
CA ALA A 10 -30.37 7.37 -29.31
C ALA A 10 -30.93 8.79 -29.17
N SER A 11 -30.80 9.41 -27.99
CA SER A 11 -30.67 10.88 -27.86
C SER A 11 -30.25 11.27 -26.44
N TRP A 12 -28.98 11.64 -26.25
CA TRP A 12 -28.59 12.51 -25.14
C TRP A 12 -27.87 13.72 -25.71
N SER A 13 -28.65 14.83 -25.74
CA SER A 13 -28.22 16.15 -26.15
C SER A 13 -27.24 16.75 -25.12
N ARG A 14 -26.18 17.36 -25.64
CA ARG A 14 -25.24 18.24 -24.93
C ARG A 14 -25.97 19.45 -24.36
N ARG A 15 -25.77 19.73 -23.08
CA ARG A 15 -26.01 21.06 -22.50
C ARG A 15 -24.68 21.69 -22.07
N PRO A 16 -24.44 22.95 -22.36
CA PRO A 16 -23.20 23.65 -22.00
C PRO A 16 -23.25 24.18 -20.58
N PHE A 17 -22.09 24.10 -19.89
CA PHE A 17 -21.90 24.76 -18.60
C PHE A 17 -21.82 26.27 -18.80
N ALA A 18 -22.69 27.01 -18.09
CA ALA A 18 -22.68 28.44 -18.01
C ALA A 18 -21.89 28.95 -16.82
N ASN A 19 -20.94 29.83 -17.11
CA ASN A 19 -20.40 30.97 -16.35
C ASN A 19 -20.51 30.99 -14.80
N LEU A 20 -19.37 31.01 -14.15
CA LEU A 20 -19.13 31.64 -12.86
C LEU A 20 -18.18 32.83 -13.02
N PRO A 21 -18.38 33.96 -12.30
CA PRO A 21 -17.79 35.23 -12.63
C PRO A 21 -16.36 35.43 -12.10
N ASP A 22 -15.54 36.00 -12.97
CA ASP A 22 -14.27 36.65 -12.66
C ASP A 22 -14.48 37.89 -11.77
N LYS A 23 -13.69 38.01 -10.70
CA LYS A 23 -13.14 39.29 -10.20
C LYS A 23 -12.33 39.11 -8.92
N HIS A 24 -10.99 39.19 -9.04
CA HIS A 24 -10.19 40.11 -8.21
C HIS A 24 -8.81 40.28 -8.84
N LYS A 25 -8.67 41.44 -9.51
CA LYS A 25 -7.37 42.00 -9.95
C LYS A 25 -6.65 42.55 -8.72
N TYR A 26 -5.45 42.04 -8.43
CA TYR A 26 -4.47 42.80 -7.67
C TYR A 26 -3.27 43.14 -8.56
N SER A 27 -3.14 44.44 -8.80
CA SER A 27 -2.07 45.12 -9.51
C SER A 27 -0.84 45.19 -8.64
N PHE A 28 0.29 44.60 -9.07
CA PHE A 28 1.60 44.87 -8.49
C PHE A 28 2.32 45.91 -9.33
N LYS A 29 2.51 47.09 -8.75
CA LYS A 29 3.39 48.14 -9.27
C LYS A 29 4.86 47.73 -9.10
N MET A 30 5.56 47.63 -10.23
CA MET A 30 7.02 47.52 -10.27
C MET A 30 7.65 48.87 -9.93
N VAL A 31 8.45 48.91 -8.85
CA VAL A 31 9.36 50.03 -8.57
C VAL A 31 10.77 49.56 -8.94
N ARG A 32 11.32 50.16 -10.00
CA ARG A 32 12.73 50.07 -10.36
C ARG A 32 13.53 50.93 -9.40
N HIS A 33 14.46 50.32 -8.63
CA HIS A 33 15.62 51.07 -8.10
C HIS A 33 16.84 50.16 -8.02
N SER A 34 17.83 50.55 -8.81
CA SER A 34 19.26 50.61 -8.58
C SER A 34 20.05 49.36 -8.19
N ARG A 35 20.81 48.91 -9.20
CA ARG A 35 22.04 48.09 -9.09
C ARG A 35 23.04 48.79 -8.15
N ARG A 36 23.43 48.15 -7.06
CA ARG A 36 24.73 48.15 -6.35
C ARG A 36 24.49 47.69 -4.90
N ILE A 37 24.44 46.40 -4.68
CA ILE A 37 24.81 45.66 -3.44
C ILE A 37 24.67 44.15 -3.82
N CYS A 38 25.65 43.65 -4.52
CA CYS A 38 25.75 42.25 -4.87
C CYS A 38 27.17 41.75 -4.61
N PHE A 39 27.65 41.85 -3.37
CA PHE A 39 28.92 41.17 -3.01
C PHE A 39 29.05 40.76 -1.53
N LEU A 40 27.99 40.85 -0.70
CA LEU A 40 28.08 40.47 0.72
C LEU A 40 26.92 39.59 1.22
N ILE A 41 26.08 39.04 0.35
CA ILE A 41 25.00 38.10 0.72
C ILE A 41 25.28 36.66 0.20
N GLY A 42 26.41 36.44 -0.43
CA GLY A 42 26.83 35.12 -0.93
C GLY A 42 27.40 34.16 0.13
N LEU A 43 27.55 34.57 1.40
CA LEU A 43 28.09 33.70 2.45
C LEU A 43 27.15 33.45 3.64
N ALA A 44 25.93 33.97 3.61
CA ALA A 44 24.93 33.74 4.68
C ALA A 44 23.80 32.80 4.33
N CYS A 45 23.70 32.34 3.07
CA CYS A 45 22.69 31.33 2.64
C CYS A 45 23.20 29.88 2.61
N SER A 46 24.45 29.64 2.99
CA SER A 46 25.01 28.28 3.10
C SER A 46 24.96 27.70 4.52
N LEU A 47 24.26 28.36 5.45
CA LEU A 47 24.06 27.91 6.84
C LEU A 47 22.58 27.83 7.24
N LEU A 48 21.66 27.82 6.32
CA LEU A 48 20.32 27.25 6.58
C LEU A 48 20.44 25.73 6.46
N THR A 49 21.17 25.22 7.47
CA THR A 49 20.96 23.92 8.11
C THR A 49 19.88 23.08 7.48
N LEU A 50 20.31 22.01 6.82
CA LEU A 50 19.69 20.71 7.01
C LEU A 50 19.25 20.65 8.48
N ARG A 51 18.03 21.07 8.79
CA ARG A 51 17.39 20.58 9.98
C ARG A 51 17.32 19.09 9.73
N ASP A 52 18.19 18.38 10.42
CA ASP A 52 18.05 16.98 10.70
C ASP A 52 16.56 16.76 10.96
N VAL A 53 15.87 16.13 10.02
CA VAL A 53 14.70 15.35 10.35
C VAL A 53 15.32 14.29 11.25
N LYS A 54 15.37 14.57 12.55
CA LYS A 54 15.61 13.55 13.55
C LYS A 54 14.55 12.50 13.23
N CYS A 55 14.95 11.44 12.55
CA CYS A 55 14.24 10.17 12.67
C CYS A 55 13.99 10.07 14.17
N ALA A 56 12.73 10.12 14.57
CA ALA A 56 12.40 9.84 15.95
C ALA A 56 13.13 8.55 16.26
N ALA A 57 14.04 8.58 17.23
CA ALA A 57 14.75 7.38 17.64
C ALA A 57 13.67 6.33 17.87
N VAL A 58 13.83 5.16 17.27
CA VAL A 58 12.96 4.02 17.57
C VAL A 58 12.93 3.94 19.09
N PRO A 59 11.75 4.05 19.73
CA PRO A 59 11.68 4.06 21.19
C PRO A 59 12.41 2.84 21.71
N GLU A 60 13.14 2.98 22.80
CA GLU A 60 13.77 1.84 23.49
C GLU A 60 12.76 0.71 23.58
N PRO A 61 13.13 -0.57 23.31
CA PRO A 61 12.25 -1.70 23.44
C PRO A 61 11.64 -1.71 24.85
N GLY A 62 10.36 -1.33 24.97
CA GLY A 62 9.65 -1.21 26.25
C GLY A 62 8.81 0.07 26.40
N ASP A 63 9.01 1.12 25.62
CA ASP A 63 8.15 2.31 25.67
C ASP A 63 7.03 2.24 24.61
N LEU A 64 5.99 1.45 24.90
CA LEU A 64 4.82 1.27 24.05
C LEU A 64 3.75 2.37 24.26
N ARG A 65 4.09 3.55 24.76
CA ARG A 65 3.15 4.62 25.09
C ARG A 65 2.76 5.49 23.89
N GLY A 66 3.56 5.53 22.85
CA GLY A 66 3.30 6.32 21.66
C GLY A 66 2.37 5.63 20.67
N VAL A 67 1.06 5.60 20.93
CA VAL A 67 0.03 5.00 20.04
C VAL A 67 -1.06 6.00 19.63
N GLY A 68 -0.81 7.28 19.77
CA GLY A 68 -1.77 8.36 19.52
C GLY A 68 -2.73 8.59 20.69
N LYS A 69 -3.78 9.38 20.45
CA LYS A 69 -4.72 9.82 21.47
C LYS A 69 -6.13 9.29 21.19
N VAL A 70 -6.55 8.29 21.95
CA VAL A 70 -7.90 7.71 21.95
C VAL A 70 -8.61 8.06 23.26
N THR A 71 -9.88 8.42 23.16
CA THR A 71 -10.77 8.65 24.30
C THR A 71 -11.98 7.77 24.18
N PHE A 72 -11.98 6.63 24.84
CA PHE A 72 -13.09 5.67 24.85
C PHE A 72 -13.51 5.39 26.30
N PRO A 73 -14.44 6.17 26.86
CA PRO A 73 -14.90 5.96 28.24
C PRO A 73 -15.63 4.62 28.39
N ILE A 74 -15.31 3.90 29.45
CA ILE A 74 -15.91 2.61 29.83
C ILE A 74 -16.31 2.60 31.28
N THR A 75 -17.27 1.73 31.64
CA THR A 75 -17.79 1.59 33.00
C THR A 75 -17.10 0.49 33.82
N CYS A 76 -15.95 -0.02 33.35
CA CYS A 76 -15.17 -0.99 34.10
C CYS A 76 -14.61 -0.37 35.40
N ALA A 77 -14.62 -1.12 36.50
CA ALA A 77 -14.23 -0.62 37.81
C ALA A 77 -12.73 -0.24 37.83
N PRO A 78 -12.37 0.91 38.43
CA PRO A 78 -10.97 1.21 38.68
C PRO A 78 -10.46 0.27 39.78
N THR A 79 -9.65 -0.72 39.43
CA THR A 79 -8.96 -1.53 40.45
C THR A 79 -7.78 -0.71 40.97
N ILE A 80 -7.95 -0.05 42.10
CA ILE A 80 -6.83 0.43 42.91
C ILE A 80 -6.25 -0.82 43.59
N SER A 81 -5.36 -1.52 42.93
CA SER A 81 -4.56 -2.55 43.60
C SER A 81 -3.44 -1.86 44.36
N ASN A 82 -3.65 -1.56 45.62
CA ASN A 82 -2.59 -1.55 46.61
C ASN A 82 -2.11 -3.00 46.83
N ALA A 83 -1.59 -3.65 45.81
CA ALA A 83 -0.88 -4.90 45.95
C ALA A 83 0.56 -4.55 46.25
N GLY A 84 0.94 -4.72 47.52
CA GLY A 84 2.32 -4.62 47.97
C GLY A 84 3.26 -5.46 47.10
N SER A 85 4.41 -4.87 46.83
CA SER A 85 5.60 -5.52 46.34
C SER A 85 5.87 -6.78 47.13
N ASP A 86 5.70 -7.95 46.52
CA ASP A 86 6.52 -9.14 46.72
C ASP A 86 6.00 -10.27 45.81
N ALA A 87 6.49 -10.28 44.61
CA ALA A 87 6.62 -11.50 43.83
C ALA A 87 7.86 -11.34 42.94
N THR A 88 8.98 -11.77 43.44
CA THR A 88 10.20 -12.01 42.65
C THR A 88 9.94 -13.16 41.72
N ILE A 89 9.61 -12.82 40.46
CA ILE A 89 9.68 -13.78 39.36
C ILE A 89 11.10 -13.69 38.82
N GLU A 90 11.93 -14.68 39.21
CA GLU A 90 13.26 -14.91 38.61
C GLU A 90 13.07 -15.41 37.18
N GLY A 91 13.18 -14.50 36.22
CA GLY A 91 13.31 -14.69 34.78
C GLY A 91 14.01 -13.48 34.18
N PRO A 92 14.69 -13.59 33.02
CA PRO A 92 15.33 -12.42 32.42
C PRO A 92 14.29 -11.31 32.27
N ALA A 93 14.61 -10.15 32.83
CA ALA A 93 13.72 -9.01 32.94
C ALA A 93 13.19 -8.61 31.55
N ILE A 94 11.95 -8.98 31.27
CA ILE A 94 11.16 -8.31 30.25
C ILE A 94 11.09 -6.85 30.73
N PRO A 95 11.39 -5.85 29.89
CA PRO A 95 11.22 -4.45 30.27
C PRO A 95 9.81 -4.30 30.81
N SER A 96 9.69 -4.13 32.12
CA SER A 96 8.42 -4.10 32.81
C SER A 96 7.59 -2.97 32.19
N PHE A 97 6.39 -3.29 31.74
CA PHE A 97 5.32 -2.30 31.58
C PHE A 97 5.26 -1.54 32.92
N THR A 98 5.89 -0.38 32.95
CA THR A 98 6.03 0.44 34.13
C THR A 98 4.65 0.75 34.68
N ALA A 99 4.48 0.56 35.98
CA ALA A 99 3.35 0.87 36.86
C ALA A 99 1.95 0.53 36.33
N PRO A 100 1.11 -0.13 37.11
CA PRO A 100 -0.27 -0.41 36.70
C PRO A 100 -0.96 0.91 36.37
N THR A 101 -1.15 1.16 35.06
CA THR A 101 -2.06 2.19 34.58
C THR A 101 -3.46 1.79 35.00
N ASP A 102 -4.37 2.75 35.17
CA ASP A 102 -5.76 2.42 35.47
C ASP A 102 -6.39 1.64 34.29
N VAL A 103 -7.43 0.88 34.57
CA VAL A 103 -8.15 0.05 33.61
C VAL A 103 -8.65 0.88 32.41
N GLN A 104 -9.07 2.12 32.64
CA GLN A 104 -9.54 3.04 31.60
C GLN A 104 -8.44 3.41 30.61
N SER A 105 -7.26 3.75 31.11
CA SER A 105 -6.10 4.13 30.28
C SER A 105 -5.60 2.95 29.46
N ASP A 106 -5.54 1.75 30.06
CA ASP A 106 -5.13 0.54 29.33
C ASP A 106 -6.16 0.14 28.28
N PHE A 107 -7.44 0.27 28.59
CA PHE A 107 -8.48 0.02 27.59
C PHE A 107 -8.34 0.97 26.39
N ALA A 108 -8.18 2.28 26.63
CA ALA A 108 -7.99 3.27 25.58
C ALA A 108 -6.73 2.96 24.74
N ARG A 109 -5.65 2.50 25.38
CA ARG A 109 -4.44 2.03 24.69
C ARG A 109 -4.73 0.80 23.82
N GLY A 110 -5.50 -0.17 24.33
CA GLY A 110 -5.95 -1.32 23.55
C GLY A 110 -6.74 -0.91 22.30
N VAL A 111 -7.61 0.08 22.41
CA VAL A 111 -8.37 0.65 21.27
C VAL A 111 -7.43 1.34 20.27
N ALA A 112 -6.43 2.10 20.74
CA ALA A 112 -5.46 2.74 19.86
C ALA A 112 -4.62 1.73 19.05
N LEU A 113 -4.21 0.63 19.70
CA LEU A 113 -3.54 -0.51 19.06
C LEU A 113 -4.45 -1.22 18.05
N LEU A 114 -5.73 -1.41 18.40
CA LEU A 114 -6.73 -1.98 17.51
C LEU A 114 -6.93 -1.10 16.26
N HIS A 115 -7.01 0.21 16.41
CA HIS A 115 -7.09 1.16 15.30
C HIS A 115 -5.84 1.15 14.41
N SER A 116 -4.70 0.77 14.96
CA SER A 116 -3.44 0.63 14.22
C SER A 116 -3.20 -0.79 13.68
N PHE A 117 -4.21 -1.66 13.74
CA PHE A 117 -4.19 -3.07 13.32
C PHE A 117 -3.09 -3.91 14.00
N PHE A 118 -2.64 -3.49 15.18
CA PHE A 118 -1.70 -4.27 15.96
C PHE A 118 -2.46 -5.24 16.88
N TYR A 119 -3.20 -6.14 16.23
CA TYR A 119 -4.20 -7.02 16.86
C TYR A 119 -3.66 -7.88 17.99
N GLU A 120 -2.48 -8.47 17.84
CA GLU A 120 -1.87 -9.30 18.88
C GLU A 120 -1.61 -8.51 20.16
N GLU A 121 -1.01 -7.33 20.04
CA GLU A 121 -0.69 -6.50 21.20
C GLU A 121 -1.97 -5.88 21.80
N ALA A 122 -2.93 -5.47 20.98
CA ALA A 122 -4.25 -5.03 21.44
C ALA A 122 -4.94 -6.11 22.26
N ARG A 123 -4.91 -7.36 21.80
CA ARG A 123 -5.49 -8.52 22.52
C ARG A 123 -4.84 -8.74 23.88
N ARG A 124 -3.50 -8.64 23.96
CA ARG A 124 -2.79 -8.73 25.24
C ARG A 124 -3.25 -7.66 26.23
N VAL A 125 -3.39 -6.41 25.75
CA VAL A 125 -3.87 -5.31 26.59
C VAL A 125 -5.29 -5.55 27.06
N PHE A 126 -6.23 -5.89 26.17
CA PHE A 126 -7.61 -6.19 26.55
C PHE A 126 -7.74 -7.40 27.48
N THR A 127 -6.91 -8.43 27.29
CA THR A 127 -6.85 -9.59 28.20
C THR A 127 -6.41 -9.16 29.59
N SER A 128 -5.36 -8.35 29.71
CA SER A 128 -4.92 -7.81 31.00
C SER A 128 -5.99 -6.95 31.68
N VAL A 129 -6.77 -6.16 30.92
CA VAL A 129 -7.92 -5.44 31.45
C VAL A 129 -8.98 -6.41 31.98
N ALA A 130 -9.30 -7.47 31.22
CA ALA A 130 -10.30 -8.47 31.64
C ALA A 130 -9.86 -9.30 32.86
N GLU A 131 -8.56 -9.52 33.06
CA GLU A 131 -8.00 -10.19 34.25
C GLU A 131 -8.11 -9.31 35.50
N ARG A 132 -7.87 -8.00 35.37
CA ARG A 132 -7.97 -7.02 36.47
C ARG A 132 -9.40 -6.67 36.82
N ASP A 133 -10.30 -6.64 35.84
CA ASP A 133 -11.74 -6.48 36.05
C ASP A 133 -12.52 -7.53 35.25
N PRO A 134 -12.77 -8.72 35.85
CA PRO A 134 -13.52 -9.79 35.22
C PRO A 134 -14.97 -9.44 34.85
N LYS A 135 -15.50 -8.31 35.35
CA LYS A 135 -16.85 -7.80 35.03
C LYS A 135 -16.84 -6.76 33.90
N CYS A 136 -15.68 -6.38 33.39
CA CYS A 136 -15.56 -5.45 32.31
C CYS A 136 -16.00 -6.08 30.98
N ALA A 137 -17.26 -5.85 30.58
CA ALA A 137 -17.82 -6.37 29.33
C ALA A 137 -17.07 -5.80 28.10
N MET A 138 -16.62 -4.54 28.17
CA MET A 138 -15.88 -3.91 27.08
C MET A 138 -14.50 -4.52 26.84
N ALA A 139 -13.85 -5.09 27.87
CA ALA A 139 -12.60 -5.84 27.67
C ALA A 139 -12.84 -7.09 26.81
N GLN A 140 -13.96 -7.80 27.02
CA GLN A 140 -14.33 -8.95 26.18
C GLN A 140 -14.70 -8.51 24.75
N TRP A 141 -15.37 -7.36 24.59
CA TRP A 141 -15.59 -6.75 23.28
C TRP A 141 -14.26 -6.45 22.57
N GLY A 142 -13.30 -5.86 23.28
CA GLY A 142 -11.97 -5.58 22.74
C GLY A 142 -11.25 -6.84 22.27
N ILE A 143 -11.27 -7.92 23.10
CA ILE A 143 -10.73 -9.23 22.73
C ILE A 143 -11.42 -9.76 21.46
N ALA A 144 -12.76 -9.69 21.39
CA ALA A 144 -13.50 -10.13 20.21
C ALA A 144 -13.13 -9.32 18.95
N MET A 145 -12.99 -7.99 19.07
CA MET A 145 -12.56 -7.13 17.96
C MET A 145 -11.20 -7.52 17.40
N THR A 146 -10.30 -8.01 18.22
CA THR A 146 -8.96 -8.42 17.77
C THR A 146 -8.93 -9.77 17.03
N TRP A 147 -10.01 -10.51 17.03
CA TRP A 147 -10.16 -11.73 16.25
C TRP A 147 -10.89 -11.50 14.92
N TRP A 148 -11.52 -10.36 14.76
CA TRP A 148 -12.04 -9.91 13.48
C TRP A 148 -11.08 -8.86 12.91
N HIS A 149 -10.56 -9.12 11.74
CA HIS A 149 -9.58 -8.27 11.05
C HIS A 149 -10.25 -7.56 9.86
N PRO A 150 -11.13 -6.54 10.08
CA PRO A 150 -11.79 -5.82 8.99
C PRO A 150 -10.74 -5.23 8.05
N ILE A 151 -11.00 -5.29 6.74
CA ILE A 151 -10.08 -4.81 5.68
C ILE A 151 -8.65 -5.38 5.76
N TRP A 152 -8.46 -6.52 6.44
CA TRP A 152 -7.18 -7.22 6.54
C TRP A 152 -7.30 -8.62 5.92
N THR A 153 -7.59 -9.64 6.70
CA THR A 153 -7.92 -10.99 6.25
C THR A 153 -9.18 -11.49 6.95
N PRO A 154 -9.97 -12.39 6.32
CA PRO A 154 -11.05 -13.02 7.06
C PRO A 154 -10.48 -13.87 8.19
N PRO A 155 -11.15 -13.90 9.36
CA PRO A 155 -10.75 -14.77 10.43
C PRO A 155 -10.82 -16.24 10.02
N THR A 156 -9.87 -17.03 10.47
CA THR A 156 -9.90 -18.49 10.39
C THR A 156 -11.07 -19.04 11.21
N PRO A 157 -11.47 -20.31 11.01
CA PRO A 157 -12.52 -20.93 11.84
C PRO A 157 -12.23 -20.86 13.35
N ASP A 158 -10.96 -21.02 13.76
CA ASP A 158 -10.57 -20.94 15.17
C ASP A 158 -10.66 -19.51 15.71
N GLU A 159 -10.22 -18.52 14.94
CA GLU A 159 -10.37 -17.10 15.28
C GLU A 159 -11.85 -16.68 15.36
N MET A 160 -12.69 -17.17 14.42
CA MET A 160 -14.12 -16.95 14.48
C MET A 160 -14.73 -17.52 15.78
N ASN A 161 -14.35 -18.73 16.17
CA ASN A 161 -14.81 -19.36 17.40
C ASN A 161 -14.32 -18.58 18.64
N ALA A 162 -13.06 -18.17 18.67
CA ALA A 162 -12.49 -17.40 19.77
C ALA A 162 -13.16 -16.02 19.90
N GLY A 163 -13.35 -15.31 18.79
CA GLY A 163 -14.04 -14.03 18.78
C GLY A 163 -15.52 -14.15 19.20
N LYS A 164 -16.22 -15.19 18.72
CA LYS A 164 -17.60 -15.49 19.10
C LYS A 164 -17.71 -15.77 20.60
N ALA A 165 -16.84 -16.60 21.15
CA ALA A 165 -16.83 -16.90 22.59
C ALA A 165 -16.60 -15.64 23.44
N ALA A 166 -15.70 -14.75 23.01
CA ALA A 166 -15.45 -13.50 23.74
C ALA A 166 -16.67 -12.56 23.69
N ILE A 167 -17.32 -12.41 22.54
CA ILE A 167 -18.48 -11.51 22.44
C ILE A 167 -19.72 -12.08 23.15
N GLU A 168 -19.92 -13.38 23.13
CA GLU A 168 -20.99 -14.05 23.91
C GLU A 168 -20.77 -13.86 25.41
N LYS A 169 -19.52 -13.92 25.88
CA LYS A 169 -19.19 -13.60 27.28
C LYS A 169 -19.51 -12.13 27.61
N ALA A 170 -19.18 -11.18 26.73
CA ALA A 170 -19.56 -9.77 26.90
C ALA A 170 -21.09 -9.59 27.00
N MET A 171 -21.84 -10.23 26.10
CA MET A 171 -23.31 -10.20 26.08
C MET A 171 -23.90 -10.76 27.38
N ALA A 172 -23.37 -11.89 27.88
CA ALA A 172 -23.86 -12.54 29.10
C ALA A 172 -23.67 -11.68 30.37
N MET A 173 -22.65 -10.81 30.39
CA MET A 173 -22.43 -9.89 31.50
C MET A 173 -23.53 -8.84 31.64
N ASN A 174 -24.22 -8.50 30.55
CA ASN A 174 -25.29 -7.47 30.50
C ASN A 174 -24.92 -6.18 31.25
N ALA A 175 -23.63 -5.81 31.17
CA ALA A 175 -23.02 -4.71 31.93
C ALA A 175 -22.78 -3.50 31.01
N GLY A 176 -22.48 -2.37 31.64
CA GLY A 176 -22.11 -1.15 30.93
C GLY A 176 -23.28 -0.23 30.60
N THR A 177 -22.96 0.88 29.96
CA THR A 177 -23.91 1.87 29.45
C THR A 177 -24.66 1.34 28.22
N ASP A 178 -25.73 2.01 27.80
CA ASP A 178 -26.41 1.74 26.53
C ASP A 178 -25.48 1.86 25.33
N ARG A 179 -24.48 2.79 25.40
CA ARG A 179 -23.47 2.96 24.39
C ARG A 179 -22.55 1.73 24.29
N GLU A 180 -22.04 1.26 25.41
CA GLU A 180 -21.19 0.07 25.48
C GLU A 180 -21.94 -1.18 25.01
N ARG A 181 -23.18 -1.38 25.47
CA ARG A 181 -24.04 -2.46 24.95
C ARG A 181 -24.29 -2.37 23.46
N GLY A 182 -24.35 -1.14 22.90
CA GLY A 182 -24.48 -0.92 21.46
C GLY A 182 -23.27 -1.45 20.67
N PHE A 183 -22.05 -1.18 21.12
CA PHE A 183 -20.82 -1.72 20.53
C PHE A 183 -20.78 -3.26 20.62
N ILE A 184 -21.12 -3.82 21.79
CA ILE A 184 -21.15 -5.27 22.01
C ILE A 184 -22.19 -5.91 21.09
N THR A 185 -23.41 -5.34 21.00
CA THR A 185 -24.48 -5.86 20.14
C THR A 185 -24.09 -5.81 18.66
N ALA A 186 -23.48 -4.72 18.20
CA ALA A 186 -23.04 -4.60 16.80
C ALA A 186 -22.03 -5.69 16.45
N LEU A 187 -21.05 -5.95 17.30
CA LEU A 187 -20.06 -6.98 17.05
C LEU A 187 -20.65 -8.40 17.18
N ASN A 188 -21.60 -8.61 18.11
CA ASN A 188 -22.33 -9.87 18.22
C ASN A 188 -23.12 -10.19 16.93
N ILE A 189 -23.70 -9.18 16.30
CA ILE A 189 -24.36 -9.32 14.99
C ILE A 189 -23.38 -9.82 13.93
N TYR A 190 -22.16 -9.27 13.86
CA TYR A 190 -21.12 -9.77 12.95
C TYR A 190 -20.86 -11.27 13.14
N TYR A 191 -20.60 -11.70 14.37
CA TYR A 191 -20.24 -13.09 14.67
C TYR A 191 -21.37 -14.09 14.43
N ASN A 192 -22.63 -13.67 14.55
CA ASN A 192 -23.80 -14.52 14.43
C ASN A 192 -24.56 -14.37 13.09
N THR A 193 -24.16 -13.45 12.21
CA THR A 193 -24.71 -13.37 10.85
C THR A 193 -24.19 -14.55 10.02
N PRO A 194 -25.08 -15.37 9.42
CA PRO A 194 -24.67 -16.42 8.51
C PRO A 194 -23.88 -15.86 7.32
N ASP A 195 -22.92 -16.63 6.84
CA ASP A 195 -22.27 -16.34 5.58
C ASP A 195 -23.05 -16.99 4.44
N SER A 196 -23.77 -16.19 3.68
CA SER A 196 -24.52 -16.66 2.50
C SER A 196 -23.74 -16.45 1.20
N SER A 197 -22.55 -15.86 1.26
CA SER A 197 -21.73 -15.56 0.08
C SER A 197 -20.99 -16.80 -0.43
N THR A 198 -21.72 -17.78 -0.94
CA THR A 198 -21.14 -18.90 -1.68
C THR A 198 -20.84 -18.46 -3.12
N GLY A 199 -19.57 -18.15 -3.42
CA GLY A 199 -19.06 -18.15 -4.79
C GLY A 199 -19.05 -16.82 -5.55
N GLY A 200 -18.85 -15.69 -4.88
CA GLY A 200 -18.62 -14.40 -5.55
C GLY A 200 -17.16 -13.91 -5.40
N SER A 201 -16.75 -13.01 -6.31
CA SER A 201 -15.49 -12.25 -6.17
C SER A 201 -15.51 -11.50 -4.84
N VAL A 202 -14.47 -11.68 -4.03
CA VAL A 202 -14.28 -10.97 -2.74
C VAL A 202 -13.31 -9.81 -2.92
N GLY A 203 -13.49 -8.76 -2.13
CA GLY A 203 -12.57 -7.64 -2.08
C GLY A 203 -11.19 -8.05 -1.61
N GLN A 204 -10.21 -7.24 -1.90
CA GLN A 204 -8.81 -7.50 -1.59
C GLN A 204 -8.25 -6.42 -0.68
N SER A 205 -7.40 -6.82 0.28
CA SER A 205 -6.61 -5.93 1.13
C SER A 205 -5.12 -6.19 0.93
N CYS A 206 -4.25 -5.42 1.56
CA CYS A 206 -2.80 -5.65 1.51
C CYS A 206 -2.38 -6.99 2.16
N HIS A 207 -3.22 -7.57 3.01
CA HIS A 207 -2.94 -8.85 3.69
C HIS A 207 -3.75 -10.02 3.13
N GLY A 208 -4.53 -9.81 2.09
CA GLY A 208 -5.29 -10.87 1.43
C GLY A 208 -6.74 -10.51 1.15
N PRO A 209 -7.58 -11.52 0.82
CA PRO A 209 -9.01 -11.29 0.60
C PRO A 209 -9.70 -10.81 1.88
N VAL A 210 -10.71 -9.93 1.74
CA VAL A 210 -11.52 -9.48 2.89
C VAL A 210 -12.63 -10.46 3.21
N GLY A 211 -13.18 -10.33 4.43
CA GLY A 211 -14.20 -11.24 4.95
C GLY A 211 -15.57 -11.14 4.26
N PRO A 212 -16.50 -12.03 4.64
CA PRO A 212 -17.81 -12.17 4.02
C PRO A 212 -18.61 -10.87 4.04
N ARG A 213 -19.15 -10.48 2.88
CA ARG A 213 -19.91 -9.24 2.70
C ARG A 213 -21.11 -9.13 3.64
N ASP A 214 -21.88 -10.20 3.81
CA ASP A 214 -23.11 -10.17 4.61
C ASP A 214 -22.86 -9.82 6.07
N ARG A 215 -21.80 -10.37 6.67
CA ARG A 215 -21.40 -10.07 8.05
C ARG A 215 -20.97 -8.62 8.20
N VAL A 216 -20.17 -8.11 7.25
CA VAL A 216 -19.67 -6.74 7.26
C VAL A 216 -20.81 -5.73 7.10
N VAL A 217 -21.76 -5.99 6.19
CA VAL A 217 -22.94 -5.16 5.96
C VAL A 217 -23.86 -5.17 7.19
N ALA A 218 -24.05 -6.33 7.85
CA ALA A 218 -24.85 -6.42 9.06
C ALA A 218 -24.23 -5.61 10.21
N TYR A 219 -22.90 -5.69 10.37
CA TYR A 219 -22.17 -4.88 11.35
C TYR A 219 -22.29 -3.37 11.04
N GLU A 220 -22.11 -2.98 9.78
CA GLU A 220 -22.23 -1.57 9.37
C GLU A 220 -23.61 -1.00 9.72
N ARG A 221 -24.69 -1.77 9.45
CA ARG A 221 -26.05 -1.34 9.78
C ARG A 221 -26.25 -1.15 11.30
N ALA A 222 -25.68 -2.04 12.11
CA ALA A 222 -25.74 -1.92 13.56
C ALA A 222 -24.94 -0.71 14.07
N MET A 223 -23.76 -0.48 13.52
CA MET A 223 -22.93 0.70 13.84
C MET A 223 -23.59 2.00 13.38
N ARG A 224 -24.34 2.00 12.27
CA ARG A 224 -25.13 3.16 11.81
C ARG A 224 -26.19 3.52 12.85
N GLN A 225 -26.93 2.54 13.37
CA GLN A 225 -27.94 2.77 14.41
C GLN A 225 -27.29 3.32 15.69
N LEU A 226 -26.13 2.80 16.06
CA LEU A 226 -25.38 3.30 17.22
C LEU A 226 -24.91 4.74 16.99
N ARG A 227 -24.37 5.06 15.82
CA ARG A 227 -23.98 6.39 15.41
C ARG A 227 -25.16 7.37 15.45
N ASP A 228 -26.33 6.97 14.95
CA ASP A 228 -27.52 7.81 14.94
C ASP A 228 -28.03 8.11 16.36
N LYS A 229 -27.86 7.16 17.30
CA LYS A 229 -28.15 7.34 18.72
C LYS A 229 -27.12 8.24 19.44
N TYR A 230 -25.84 8.19 19.02
CA TYR A 230 -24.73 8.93 19.62
C TYR A 230 -23.95 9.76 18.58
N PRO A 231 -24.60 10.76 17.95
CA PRO A 231 -24.02 11.47 16.79
C PRO A 231 -22.77 12.31 17.12
N ASN A 232 -22.56 12.64 18.40
CA ASN A 232 -21.41 13.42 18.86
C ASN A 232 -20.34 12.55 19.55
N ASP A 233 -20.52 11.23 19.61
CA ASP A 233 -19.50 10.35 20.19
C ASP A 233 -18.41 10.05 19.15
N PHE A 234 -17.20 10.45 19.47
CA PHE A 234 -16.06 10.40 18.54
C PHE A 234 -15.75 8.97 18.10
N GLU A 235 -15.66 8.03 19.04
CA GLU A 235 -15.33 6.64 18.73
C GLU A 235 -16.45 5.93 17.98
N THR A 236 -17.70 6.21 18.31
CA THR A 236 -18.84 5.69 17.55
C THR A 236 -18.79 6.13 16.08
N GLN A 237 -18.45 7.40 15.83
CA GLN A 237 -18.25 7.91 14.47
C GLN A 237 -17.08 7.23 13.78
N THR A 238 -15.95 7.05 14.49
CA THR A 238 -14.74 6.42 13.96
C THR A 238 -14.98 4.96 13.58
N PHE A 239 -15.59 4.17 14.47
CA PHE A 239 -15.92 2.77 14.18
C PHE A 239 -17.01 2.64 13.11
N TYR A 240 -17.98 3.57 13.04
CA TYR A 240 -18.93 3.60 11.94
C TYR A 240 -18.25 3.88 10.59
N ALA A 241 -17.37 4.88 10.52
CA ALA A 241 -16.61 5.16 9.30
C ALA A 241 -15.77 3.95 8.86
N PHE A 242 -15.15 3.26 9.82
CA PHE A 242 -14.42 2.02 9.57
C PHE A 242 -15.34 0.90 9.03
N ALA A 243 -16.54 0.74 9.59
CA ALA A 243 -17.52 -0.23 9.10
C ALA A 243 -17.96 0.09 7.65
N VAL A 244 -18.20 1.36 7.33
CA VAL A 244 -18.50 1.82 5.96
C VAL A 244 -17.36 1.49 5.00
N LEU A 245 -16.11 1.77 5.41
CA LEU A 245 -14.92 1.45 4.63
C LEU A 245 -14.79 -0.06 4.39
N ALA A 246 -15.05 -0.89 5.42
CA ALA A 246 -15.05 -2.34 5.31
C ALA A 246 -16.09 -2.86 4.30
N VAL A 247 -17.28 -2.25 4.24
CA VAL A 247 -18.27 -2.54 3.18
C VAL A 247 -17.72 -2.20 1.80
N GLY A 248 -17.02 -1.08 1.65
CA GLY A 248 -16.36 -0.71 0.39
C GLY A 248 -15.36 -1.75 -0.08
N TYR A 249 -14.54 -2.27 0.83
CA TYR A 249 -13.60 -3.36 0.54
C TYR A 249 -14.31 -4.69 0.23
N ALA A 250 -15.46 -4.95 0.85
CA ALA A 250 -16.26 -6.16 0.59
C ALA A 250 -17.13 -6.06 -0.68
N THR A 251 -17.07 -4.94 -1.42
CA THR A 251 -17.80 -4.71 -2.68
C THR A 251 -16.86 -4.31 -3.81
N PRO A 252 -15.97 -5.22 -4.27
CA PRO A 252 -14.87 -4.88 -5.18
C PRO A 252 -15.31 -4.38 -6.55
N ASN A 253 -16.56 -4.63 -6.95
CA ASN A 253 -17.10 -4.20 -8.24
C ASN A 253 -17.62 -2.75 -8.24
N ASP A 254 -17.63 -2.05 -7.09
CA ASP A 254 -17.98 -0.63 -7.01
C ASP A 254 -16.77 0.24 -7.36
N THR A 255 -16.59 0.52 -8.63
CA THR A 255 -15.52 1.40 -9.13
C THR A 255 -15.76 2.89 -8.83
N SER A 256 -16.94 3.25 -8.30
CA SER A 256 -17.24 4.64 -7.92
C SER A 256 -16.54 5.07 -6.63
N LEU A 257 -16.02 4.12 -5.85
CA LEU A 257 -15.42 4.34 -4.54
C LEU A 257 -16.37 5.04 -3.56
N SER A 258 -17.68 4.84 -3.73
CA SER A 258 -18.72 5.55 -2.97
C SER A 258 -18.57 5.37 -1.47
N LYS A 259 -18.25 4.15 -1.02
CA LYS A 259 -18.06 3.82 0.39
C LYS A 259 -16.77 4.39 0.97
N GLN A 260 -15.69 4.38 0.20
CA GLN A 260 -14.43 5.01 0.58
C GLN A 260 -14.61 6.52 0.75
N LEU A 261 -15.34 7.18 -0.14
CA LEU A 261 -15.64 8.61 -0.06
C LEU A 261 -16.62 8.95 1.08
N GLU A 262 -17.63 8.09 1.34
CA GLU A 262 -18.53 8.22 2.49
C GLU A 262 -17.74 8.16 3.81
N ALA A 263 -16.89 7.15 3.98
CA ALA A 263 -16.03 7.00 5.16
C ALA A 263 -15.07 8.18 5.32
N ALA A 264 -14.40 8.59 4.24
CA ALA A 264 -13.48 9.72 4.25
C ALA A 264 -14.15 11.03 4.69
N ALA A 265 -15.36 11.32 4.23
CA ALA A 265 -16.09 12.54 4.62
C ALA A 265 -16.42 12.59 6.12
N ILE A 266 -16.58 11.44 6.78
CA ILE A 266 -16.74 11.36 8.24
C ILE A 266 -15.38 11.57 8.90
N LEU A 267 -14.36 10.85 8.45
CA LEU A 267 -13.02 10.86 9.05
C LEU A 267 -12.33 12.23 8.93
N GLU A 268 -12.51 12.96 7.82
CA GLU A 268 -11.97 14.31 7.66
C GLU A 268 -12.49 15.27 8.74
N LYS A 269 -13.79 15.20 9.07
CA LYS A 269 -14.38 16.00 10.14
C LYS A 269 -13.87 15.61 11.53
N LEU A 270 -13.61 14.32 11.76
CA LEU A 270 -13.02 13.83 12.99
C LEU A 270 -11.54 14.24 13.10
N TRP A 271 -10.82 14.28 12.00
CA TRP A 271 -9.43 14.70 11.96
C TRP A 271 -9.26 16.18 12.39
N GLU A 272 -10.18 17.05 11.98
CA GLU A 272 -10.22 18.44 12.43
C GLU A 272 -10.36 18.56 13.98
N GLN A 273 -11.05 17.59 14.61
CA GLN A 273 -11.26 17.56 16.06
C GLN A 273 -10.09 16.93 16.82
N ASN A 274 -9.47 15.89 16.29
CA ASN A 274 -8.35 15.18 16.90
C ASN A 274 -7.39 14.64 15.84
N ALA A 275 -6.41 15.45 15.46
CA ALA A 275 -5.41 15.09 14.47
C ALA A 275 -4.45 13.96 14.92
N ASN A 276 -4.41 13.64 16.23
CA ASN A 276 -3.55 12.60 16.80
C ASN A 276 -4.28 11.26 17.04
N HIS A 277 -5.48 11.10 16.49
CA HIS A 277 -6.23 9.86 16.62
C HIS A 277 -5.75 8.82 15.59
N PRO A 278 -5.20 7.66 16.02
CA PRO A 278 -4.58 6.70 15.11
C PRO A 278 -5.56 6.14 14.08
N GLY A 279 -6.78 5.78 14.49
CA GLY A 279 -7.80 5.22 13.60
C GLY A 279 -8.24 6.20 12.51
N VAL A 280 -8.42 7.47 12.85
CA VAL A 280 -8.84 8.49 11.87
C VAL A 280 -7.82 8.64 10.75
N VAL A 281 -6.55 8.80 11.11
CA VAL A 281 -5.46 8.96 10.14
C VAL A 281 -5.25 7.69 9.32
N HIS A 282 -5.25 6.53 9.97
CA HIS A 282 -5.08 5.23 9.34
C HIS A 282 -6.17 4.97 8.30
N TYR A 283 -7.42 5.14 8.69
CA TYR A 283 -8.55 4.86 7.80
C TYR A 283 -8.65 5.86 6.65
N LEU A 284 -8.21 7.12 6.83
CA LEU A 284 -8.07 8.07 5.73
C LEU A 284 -7.04 7.61 4.68
N ILE A 285 -5.92 7.02 5.11
CA ILE A 285 -4.94 6.43 4.18
C ILE A 285 -5.62 5.33 3.35
N HIS A 286 -6.34 4.42 4.00
CA HIS A 286 -7.08 3.36 3.30
C HIS A 286 -8.17 3.89 2.35
N CYS A 287 -8.88 4.96 2.73
CA CYS A 287 -9.88 5.60 1.87
C CYS A 287 -9.26 6.17 0.60
N TYR A 288 -8.00 6.61 0.66
CA TYR A 288 -7.34 7.35 -0.40
C TYR A 288 -6.24 6.57 -1.14
N ASP A 289 -6.04 5.27 -0.84
CA ASP A 289 -5.09 4.41 -1.58
C ASP A 289 -5.59 4.03 -2.98
N TYR A 290 -6.01 5.04 -3.75
CA TYR A 290 -6.43 4.91 -5.14
C TYR A 290 -5.75 5.98 -5.99
N PRO A 291 -5.38 5.72 -7.26
CA PRO A 291 -4.67 6.68 -8.09
C PRO A 291 -5.33 8.07 -8.15
N ALA A 292 -6.66 8.11 -8.26
CA ALA A 292 -7.41 9.37 -8.35
C ALA A 292 -7.53 10.12 -7.00
N LEU A 293 -7.31 9.45 -5.87
CA LEU A 293 -7.55 9.99 -4.53
C LEU A 293 -6.28 10.18 -3.70
N ALA A 294 -5.15 9.58 -4.11
CA ALA A 294 -3.92 9.52 -3.31
C ALA A 294 -3.43 10.90 -2.83
N GLN A 295 -3.58 11.94 -3.65
CA GLN A 295 -3.17 13.30 -3.27
C GLN A 295 -3.92 13.82 -2.03
N ARG A 296 -5.18 13.41 -1.82
CA ARG A 296 -5.97 13.76 -0.62
C ARG A 296 -5.43 13.08 0.64
N GLY A 297 -4.82 11.90 0.50
CA GLY A 297 -4.24 11.13 1.60
C GLY A 297 -2.88 11.62 2.09
N LEU A 298 -2.22 12.54 1.37
CA LEU A 298 -0.82 12.91 1.63
C LEU A 298 -0.60 13.49 3.03
N ALA A 299 -1.48 14.35 3.51
CA ALA A 299 -1.36 14.96 4.84
C ALA A 299 -1.50 13.90 5.95
N ALA A 300 -2.47 12.99 5.82
CA ALA A 300 -2.65 11.86 6.74
C ALA A 300 -1.42 10.94 6.73
N ALA A 301 -0.91 10.58 5.56
CA ALA A 301 0.29 9.76 5.41
C ALA A 301 1.50 10.37 6.13
N ARG A 302 1.75 11.67 5.99
CA ARG A 302 2.86 12.35 6.64
C ARG A 302 2.75 12.47 8.15
N SER A 303 1.55 12.39 8.72
CA SER A 303 1.32 12.50 10.16
C SER A 303 1.39 11.17 10.91
N TYR A 304 1.06 10.05 10.26
CA TYR A 304 0.81 8.79 10.95
C TYR A 304 2.04 8.21 11.67
N ASN A 305 3.24 8.31 11.09
CA ASN A 305 4.47 7.81 11.70
C ASN A 305 4.76 8.47 13.07
N SER A 306 4.37 9.72 13.27
CA SER A 306 4.55 10.41 14.56
C SER A 306 3.48 10.06 15.58
N ILE A 307 2.32 9.54 15.15
CA ILE A 307 1.20 9.15 16.00
C ILE A 307 1.45 7.78 16.64
N ALA A 308 1.92 6.81 15.85
CA ALA A 308 2.20 5.45 16.31
C ALA A 308 3.62 4.99 15.90
N PRO A 309 4.68 5.59 16.46
CA PRO A 309 6.06 5.52 15.96
C PRO A 309 6.76 4.17 16.16
N TRP A 310 6.13 3.19 16.81
CA TRP A 310 6.69 1.86 17.03
C TRP A 310 5.79 0.72 16.54
N VAL A 311 4.60 1.05 16.02
CA VAL A 311 3.67 0.06 15.45
C VAL A 311 4.05 -0.24 14.00
N PRO A 312 4.49 -1.45 13.66
CA PRO A 312 5.01 -1.76 12.32
C PRO A 312 4.06 -1.36 11.20
N HIS A 313 2.79 -1.76 11.30
CA HIS A 313 1.78 -1.44 10.30
C HIS A 313 1.54 0.08 10.16
N ALA A 314 1.47 0.81 11.27
CA ALA A 314 1.29 2.26 11.24
C ALA A 314 2.46 2.99 10.56
N LEU A 315 3.68 2.47 10.72
CA LEU A 315 4.89 3.00 10.07
C LEU A 315 4.91 2.67 8.58
N HIS A 316 4.35 1.51 8.16
CA HIS A 316 4.27 1.08 6.77
C HIS A 316 3.19 1.85 5.99
N MET A 317 2.00 2.05 6.56
CA MET A 317 0.81 2.54 5.87
C MET A 317 0.99 3.84 5.06
N PRO A 318 1.76 4.84 5.50
CA PRO A 318 2.06 6.02 4.70
C PRO A 318 2.64 5.71 3.32
N SER A 319 3.38 4.61 3.19
CA SER A 319 4.02 4.23 1.94
C SER A 319 3.03 3.84 0.84
N HIS A 320 1.81 3.45 1.18
CA HIS A 320 0.73 3.24 0.21
C HIS A 320 0.44 4.53 -0.58
N ILE A 321 0.33 5.66 0.12
CA ILE A 321 0.12 6.97 -0.52
C ILE A 321 1.41 7.43 -1.22
N PHE A 322 2.57 7.27 -0.59
CA PHE A 322 3.83 7.72 -1.17
C PHE A 322 4.15 7.00 -2.49
N THR A 323 3.92 5.69 -2.57
CA THR A 323 4.12 4.94 -3.84
C THR A 323 3.13 5.35 -4.92
N ARG A 324 1.86 5.67 -4.57
CA ARG A 324 0.88 6.21 -5.52
C ARG A 324 1.28 7.56 -6.09
N LEU A 325 2.06 8.34 -5.34
CA LEU A 325 2.49 9.68 -5.72
C LEU A 325 3.93 9.73 -6.29
N GLY A 326 4.64 8.60 -6.30
CA GLY A 326 6.04 8.53 -6.73
C GLY A 326 7.00 9.24 -5.77
N MET A 327 6.68 9.24 -4.47
CA MET A 327 7.46 9.84 -3.37
C MET A 327 8.34 8.75 -2.74
N TRP A 328 9.44 8.45 -3.44
CA TRP A 328 10.24 7.26 -3.13
C TRP A 328 11.04 7.38 -1.84
N ASP A 329 11.66 8.53 -1.57
CA ASP A 329 12.40 8.79 -0.33
C ASP A 329 11.53 8.60 0.92
N GLU A 330 10.30 9.16 0.91
CA GLU A 330 9.35 9.01 2.01
C GLU A 330 8.87 7.55 2.14
N SER A 331 8.66 6.85 1.03
CA SER A 331 8.30 5.42 1.05
C SER A 331 9.45 4.57 1.64
N ILE A 332 10.69 4.82 1.26
CA ILE A 332 11.87 4.14 1.83
C ILE A 332 11.97 4.39 3.33
N ALA A 333 11.82 5.64 3.76
CA ALA A 333 11.92 5.98 5.19
C ALA A 333 10.83 5.31 6.02
N ALA A 334 9.58 5.32 5.56
CA ALA A 334 8.43 4.69 6.20
C ALA A 334 8.64 3.16 6.35
N ASN A 335 9.00 2.49 5.27
CA ASN A 335 9.17 1.04 5.29
C ASN A 335 10.43 0.58 6.05
N ARG A 336 11.49 1.39 6.05
CA ARG A 336 12.66 1.11 6.90
C ARG A 336 12.27 1.12 8.37
N ALA A 337 11.56 2.17 8.81
CA ALA A 337 11.07 2.27 10.19
C ALA A 337 10.14 1.11 10.54
N SER A 338 9.25 0.70 9.63
CA SER A 338 8.36 -0.46 9.82
C SER A 338 9.13 -1.77 9.97
N ALA A 339 10.09 -2.05 9.08
CA ALA A 339 10.91 -3.25 9.15
C ALA A 339 11.77 -3.29 10.44
N GLU A 340 12.30 -2.15 10.89
CA GLU A 340 13.05 -2.04 12.14
C GLU A 340 12.14 -2.28 13.36
N ALA A 341 10.92 -1.71 13.37
CA ALA A 341 9.94 -1.94 14.43
C ALA A 341 9.47 -3.40 14.47
N SER A 342 9.28 -4.05 13.31
CA SER A 342 8.93 -5.48 13.22
C SER A 342 10.02 -6.37 13.83
N ARG A 343 11.29 -6.12 13.49
CA ARG A 343 12.43 -6.86 14.07
C ARG A 343 12.54 -6.62 15.59
N ALA A 344 12.37 -5.39 16.04
CA ALA A 344 12.40 -5.06 17.47
C ALA A 344 11.27 -5.78 18.22
N TYR A 345 10.07 -5.85 17.63
CA TYR A 345 8.95 -6.57 18.21
C TYR A 345 9.19 -8.08 18.24
N ALA A 346 9.70 -8.68 17.16
CA ALA A 346 10.09 -10.10 17.15
C ALA A 346 11.13 -10.43 18.25
N ALA A 347 12.15 -9.59 18.40
CA ALA A 347 13.16 -9.73 19.44
C ALA A 347 12.57 -9.63 20.85
N MET A 348 11.70 -8.65 21.10
CA MET A 348 10.99 -8.50 22.37
C MET A 348 10.10 -9.70 22.69
N ARG A 349 9.55 -10.37 21.67
CA ARG A 349 8.73 -11.57 21.78
C ARG A 349 9.54 -12.87 21.75
N HIS A 350 10.86 -12.80 21.71
CA HIS A 350 11.77 -13.94 21.59
C HIS A 350 11.44 -14.88 20.43
N ARG A 351 11.04 -14.31 19.27
CA ARG A 351 10.68 -15.05 18.07
C ARG A 351 11.91 -15.32 17.21
N ASP A 352 12.09 -16.59 16.85
CA ASP A 352 13.07 -17.04 15.86
C ASP A 352 12.39 -17.18 14.49
N ALA A 353 11.82 -16.07 13.99
CA ALA A 353 11.12 -16.02 12.72
C ALA A 353 11.09 -14.57 12.20
N THR A 354 11.01 -14.42 10.88
CA THR A 354 10.81 -13.13 10.25
C THR A 354 9.32 -12.76 10.30
N GLU A 355 9.00 -11.56 10.78
CA GLU A 355 7.62 -11.07 10.81
C GLU A 355 7.11 -10.83 9.38
N ALA A 356 5.84 -11.17 9.12
CA ALA A 356 5.22 -10.94 7.82
C ALA A 356 5.15 -9.44 7.47
N GLU A 357 4.89 -8.59 8.46
CA GLU A 357 4.95 -7.12 8.32
C GLU A 357 6.35 -6.62 7.91
N GLU A 358 7.42 -7.24 8.42
CA GLU A 358 8.77 -6.92 7.97
C GLU A 358 8.95 -7.20 6.48
N LEU A 359 8.54 -8.39 6.03
CA LEU A 359 8.65 -8.79 4.63
C LEU A 359 7.82 -7.89 3.71
N HIS A 360 6.62 -7.52 4.14
CA HIS A 360 5.76 -6.61 3.40
C HIS A 360 6.39 -5.22 3.24
N ALA A 361 6.94 -4.67 4.33
CA ALA A 361 7.68 -3.41 4.28
C ALA A 361 8.93 -3.50 3.38
N LEU A 362 9.65 -4.63 3.40
CA LEU A 362 10.82 -4.87 2.56
C LEU A 362 10.48 -4.88 1.06
N ASP A 363 9.32 -5.42 0.62
CA ASP A 363 8.91 -5.36 -0.79
C ASP A 363 8.69 -3.91 -1.26
N TYR A 364 7.98 -3.10 -0.44
CA TYR A 364 7.78 -1.68 -0.74
C TYR A 364 9.09 -0.90 -0.78
N MET A 365 10.00 -1.19 0.15
CA MET A 365 11.31 -0.53 0.23
C MET A 365 12.19 -0.92 -0.96
N ALA A 366 12.23 -2.20 -1.34
CA ALA A 366 12.95 -2.68 -2.52
C ALA A 366 12.44 -2.02 -3.81
N TYR A 367 11.11 -1.95 -3.97
CA TYR A 367 10.50 -1.28 -5.10
C TYR A 367 10.91 0.20 -5.18
N SER A 368 10.85 0.92 -4.06
CA SER A 368 11.18 2.34 -4.00
C SER A 368 12.68 2.59 -4.31
N TYR A 369 13.58 1.79 -3.76
CA TYR A 369 15.01 1.84 -4.11
C TYR A 369 15.26 1.63 -5.60
N LEU A 370 14.54 0.69 -6.22
CA LEU A 370 14.68 0.40 -7.65
C LEU A 370 14.19 1.57 -8.52
N GLN A 371 13.17 2.32 -8.06
CA GLN A 371 12.73 3.53 -8.78
C GLN A 371 13.75 4.67 -8.70
N GLU A 372 14.57 4.74 -7.66
CA GLU A 372 15.69 5.67 -7.52
C GLU A 372 17.02 5.13 -8.07
N ALA A 373 17.01 3.96 -8.72
CA ALA A 373 18.21 3.26 -9.16
C ALA A 373 19.25 3.02 -8.04
N GLN A 374 18.82 2.88 -6.81
CA GLN A 374 19.63 2.48 -5.67
C GLN A 374 19.78 0.95 -5.62
N ASP A 375 20.33 0.36 -6.67
CA ASP A 375 20.37 -1.08 -6.90
C ASP A 375 21.13 -1.85 -5.82
N ALA A 376 22.18 -1.25 -5.25
CA ALA A 376 22.94 -1.86 -4.16
C ALA A 376 22.10 -2.01 -2.88
N GLU A 377 21.25 -1.03 -2.57
CA GLU A 377 20.34 -1.08 -1.41
C GLU A 377 19.22 -2.11 -1.65
N ALA A 378 18.62 -2.12 -2.85
CA ALA A 378 17.65 -3.14 -3.23
C ALA A 378 18.25 -4.56 -3.17
N LYS A 379 19.51 -4.74 -3.57
CA LYS A 379 20.20 -6.05 -3.49
C LYS A 379 20.33 -6.54 -2.05
N LYS A 380 20.60 -5.66 -1.09
CA LYS A 380 20.64 -6.05 0.34
C LYS A 380 19.30 -6.64 0.79
N ILE A 381 18.18 -6.10 0.30
CA ILE A 381 16.84 -6.63 0.61
C ILE A 381 16.63 -8.00 -0.04
N VAL A 382 17.05 -8.18 -1.29
CA VAL A 382 17.02 -9.50 -1.95
C VAL A 382 17.81 -10.53 -1.14
N ASP A 383 19.00 -10.15 -0.65
CA ASP A 383 19.85 -11.04 0.15
C ASP A 383 19.26 -11.34 1.53
N LEU A 384 18.50 -10.42 2.11
CA LEU A 384 17.74 -10.67 3.35
C LEU A 384 16.59 -11.64 3.08
N ALA A 385 15.78 -11.41 2.06
CA ALA A 385 14.66 -12.26 1.68
C ALA A 385 15.10 -13.70 1.38
N ALA A 386 16.23 -13.88 0.69
CA ALA A 386 16.80 -15.19 0.39
C ALA A 386 17.24 -15.99 1.63
N LYS A 387 17.43 -15.34 2.78
CA LYS A 387 17.81 -15.99 4.05
C LYS A 387 16.63 -16.39 4.91
N VAL A 388 15.42 -15.99 4.59
CA VAL A 388 14.22 -16.33 5.34
C VAL A 388 13.98 -17.83 5.30
N ARG A 389 13.78 -18.44 6.46
CA ARG A 389 13.49 -19.89 6.61
C ARG A 389 12.21 -20.13 7.39
N LYS A 390 11.71 -19.10 8.08
CA LYS A 390 10.57 -19.18 8.98
C LYS A 390 9.90 -17.83 9.07
N THR A 391 8.60 -17.78 9.03
CA THR A 391 7.82 -16.53 9.16
C THR A 391 6.89 -16.59 10.37
N ASN A 392 6.50 -15.43 10.86
CA ASN A 392 5.45 -15.24 11.85
C ASN A 392 4.42 -14.21 11.33
N PRO A 393 3.15 -14.57 11.21
CA PRO A 393 2.59 -15.93 11.29
C PRO A 393 3.25 -16.92 10.33
N GLU A 394 3.04 -18.23 10.56
CA GLU A 394 3.55 -19.25 9.64
C GLU A 394 2.99 -19.01 8.25
N LEU A 395 3.83 -18.88 7.28
CA LEU A 395 3.68 -18.34 5.93
C LEU A 395 2.26 -17.83 5.59
N GLU A 396 2.05 -16.55 5.80
CA GLU A 396 0.83 -15.88 5.38
C GLU A 396 0.97 -15.25 3.99
N PHE A 397 -0.16 -14.75 3.46
CA PHE A 397 -0.27 -14.17 2.13
C PHE A 397 0.74 -13.05 1.82
N SER A 398 0.88 -12.04 2.70
CA SER A 398 1.76 -10.90 2.47
C SER A 398 3.24 -11.29 2.47
N ALA A 399 3.62 -12.22 3.36
CA ALA A 399 4.96 -12.78 3.42
C ALA A 399 5.30 -13.60 2.15
N ALA A 400 4.39 -14.47 1.73
CA ALA A 400 4.56 -15.25 0.51
C ALA A 400 4.68 -14.35 -0.72
N TYR A 401 3.84 -13.29 -0.80
CA TYR A 401 3.92 -12.30 -1.86
C TYR A 401 5.28 -11.60 -1.89
N ALA A 402 5.74 -11.07 -0.76
CA ALA A 402 7.01 -10.36 -0.68
C ALA A 402 8.19 -11.23 -1.09
N LEU A 403 8.22 -12.51 -0.65
CA LEU A 403 9.29 -13.44 -1.00
C LEU A 403 9.34 -13.80 -2.49
N ALA A 404 8.18 -13.84 -3.17
CA ALA A 404 8.14 -13.98 -4.63
C ALA A 404 8.47 -12.66 -5.34
N ALA A 405 7.97 -11.54 -4.81
CA ALA A 405 8.02 -10.23 -5.45
C ALA A 405 9.40 -9.60 -5.42
N ILE A 406 10.09 -9.61 -4.29
CA ILE A 406 11.37 -8.92 -4.09
C ILE A 406 12.43 -9.33 -5.14
N PRO A 407 12.77 -10.60 -5.34
CA PRO A 407 13.76 -10.99 -6.34
C PRO A 407 13.28 -10.75 -7.78
N THR A 408 11.98 -10.94 -8.05
CA THR A 408 11.39 -10.72 -9.37
C THR A 408 11.46 -9.24 -9.77
N ARG A 409 11.09 -8.32 -8.86
CA ARG A 409 11.22 -6.87 -9.08
C ARG A 409 12.66 -6.45 -9.30
N TYR A 410 13.59 -7.00 -8.52
CA TYR A 410 15.01 -6.68 -8.65
C TYR A 410 15.55 -7.00 -10.04
N ALA A 411 15.16 -8.14 -10.61
CA ALA A 411 15.52 -8.51 -11.96
C ALA A 411 14.83 -7.61 -13.01
N PHE A 412 13.52 -7.41 -12.90
CA PHE A 412 12.73 -6.71 -13.91
C PHE A 412 13.04 -5.21 -14.00
N GLU A 413 13.14 -4.52 -12.86
CA GLU A 413 13.41 -3.08 -12.86
C GLU A 413 14.81 -2.72 -13.39
N ARG A 414 15.69 -3.70 -13.45
CA ARG A 414 17.04 -3.58 -14.01
C ARG A 414 17.14 -4.11 -15.44
N ASN A 415 16.06 -4.65 -16.02
CA ASN A 415 16.07 -5.41 -17.29
C ASN A 415 17.11 -6.55 -17.29
N ASP A 416 17.38 -7.13 -16.11
CA ASP A 416 18.30 -8.27 -15.97
C ASP A 416 17.55 -9.57 -16.29
N TRP A 417 17.34 -9.77 -17.59
CA TRP A 417 16.54 -10.89 -18.09
C TRP A 417 17.20 -12.24 -17.82
N ALA A 418 18.53 -12.27 -17.75
CA ALA A 418 19.27 -13.49 -17.36
C ALA A 418 18.99 -13.85 -15.89
N ALA A 419 19.01 -12.88 -14.99
CA ALA A 419 18.64 -13.09 -13.59
C ALA A 419 17.17 -13.47 -13.45
N ALA A 420 16.27 -12.86 -14.26
CA ALA A 420 14.85 -13.21 -14.27
C ALA A 420 14.62 -14.68 -14.69
N ALA A 421 15.35 -15.15 -15.70
CA ALA A 421 15.31 -16.54 -16.16
C ALA A 421 15.87 -17.56 -15.13
N ALA A 422 16.63 -17.10 -14.14
CA ALA A 422 17.31 -17.91 -13.13
C ALA A 422 16.71 -17.76 -11.71
N LEU A 423 15.55 -17.14 -11.56
CA LEU A 423 14.86 -17.01 -10.28
C LEU A 423 14.62 -18.39 -9.65
N THR A 424 14.56 -18.44 -8.32
CA THR A 424 14.32 -19.67 -7.58
C THR A 424 13.07 -19.57 -6.72
N VAL A 425 12.32 -20.66 -6.63
CA VAL A 425 11.16 -20.77 -5.74
C VAL A 425 11.65 -20.92 -4.29
N PRO A 426 11.12 -20.14 -3.33
CA PRO A 426 11.48 -20.28 -1.92
C PRO A 426 11.13 -21.67 -1.36
N GLU A 427 12.03 -22.25 -0.59
CA GLU A 427 11.82 -23.52 0.13
C GLU A 427 11.30 -23.22 1.54
N LEU A 428 9.99 -23.02 1.66
CA LEU A 428 9.32 -22.72 2.93
C LEU A 428 8.14 -23.66 3.17
N PRO A 429 7.86 -24.03 4.44
CA PRO A 429 6.63 -24.73 4.78
C PRO A 429 5.41 -23.97 4.24
N HIS A 430 4.39 -24.70 3.83
CA HIS A 430 3.13 -24.15 3.31
C HIS A 430 3.23 -23.28 2.04
N TRP A 431 4.38 -23.21 1.35
CA TRP A 431 4.51 -22.46 0.09
C TRP A 431 3.48 -22.90 -0.95
N ALA A 432 3.21 -24.20 -1.04
CA ALA A 432 2.22 -24.77 -1.97
C ALA A 432 0.77 -24.30 -1.72
N SER A 433 0.48 -23.66 -0.59
CA SER A 433 -0.82 -23.06 -0.31
C SER A 433 -1.08 -21.79 -1.14
N PHE A 434 -0.02 -21.23 -1.76
CA PHE A 434 -0.08 -20.02 -2.57
C PHE A 434 0.47 -20.26 -3.99
N PRO A 435 -0.18 -21.11 -4.81
CA PRO A 435 0.33 -21.46 -6.14
C PRO A 435 0.52 -20.23 -7.05
N PHE A 436 -0.31 -19.21 -6.90
CA PHE A 436 -0.19 -17.96 -7.65
C PHE A 436 1.07 -17.14 -7.25
N MET A 437 1.70 -17.36 -6.10
CA MET A 437 2.99 -16.74 -5.75
C MET A 437 4.16 -17.42 -6.49
N GLU A 438 4.12 -18.74 -6.64
CA GLU A 438 5.06 -19.43 -7.54
C GLU A 438 4.89 -18.97 -8.99
N ALA A 439 3.63 -18.74 -9.43
CA ALA A 439 3.37 -18.25 -10.78
C ALA A 439 3.95 -16.84 -11.06
N LEU A 440 4.14 -15.99 -10.04
CA LEU A 440 4.87 -14.72 -10.20
C LEU A 440 6.36 -14.95 -10.52
N ILE A 441 6.97 -15.97 -9.94
CA ILE A 441 8.35 -16.38 -10.24
C ILE A 441 8.42 -16.96 -11.64
N GLU A 442 7.45 -17.81 -12.02
CA GLU A 442 7.35 -18.36 -13.37
C GLU A 442 7.13 -17.28 -14.44
N TYR A 443 6.43 -16.19 -14.10
CA TYR A 443 6.38 -15.01 -14.98
C TYR A 443 7.76 -14.40 -15.20
N GLY A 444 8.59 -14.36 -14.15
CA GLY A 444 10.00 -14.01 -14.27
C GLY A 444 10.77 -14.91 -15.24
N HIS A 445 10.61 -16.22 -15.10
CA HIS A 445 11.19 -17.20 -16.02
C HIS A 445 10.70 -17.00 -17.45
N ALA A 446 9.40 -16.79 -17.66
CA ALA A 446 8.81 -16.63 -18.99
C ALA A 446 9.36 -15.40 -19.71
N LEU A 447 9.35 -14.23 -19.07
CA LEU A 447 9.90 -12.99 -19.66
C LEU A 447 11.42 -13.07 -19.83
N GLY A 448 12.14 -13.52 -18.78
CA GLY A 448 13.60 -13.64 -18.83
C GLY A 448 14.06 -14.51 -19.98
N ARG A 449 13.44 -15.69 -20.17
CA ARG A 449 13.77 -16.61 -21.26
C ARG A 449 13.34 -16.09 -22.62
N ALA A 450 12.19 -15.43 -22.73
CA ALA A 450 11.76 -14.82 -24.00
C ALA A 450 12.76 -13.75 -24.46
N HIS A 451 13.24 -12.89 -23.56
CA HIS A 451 14.22 -11.85 -23.86
C HIS A 451 15.65 -12.38 -24.10
N THR A 452 16.00 -13.55 -23.56
CA THR A 452 17.32 -14.17 -23.77
C THR A 452 17.34 -15.19 -24.91
N GLY A 453 16.20 -15.39 -25.61
CA GLY A 453 16.10 -16.25 -26.79
C GLY A 453 15.78 -17.72 -26.51
N ASP A 454 15.60 -18.13 -25.24
CA ASP A 454 15.14 -19.48 -24.88
C ASP A 454 13.60 -19.55 -24.99
N LEU A 455 13.10 -19.58 -26.21
CA LEU A 455 11.66 -19.54 -26.47
C LEU A 455 10.93 -20.83 -25.98
N ASP A 456 11.60 -21.98 -26.04
CA ASP A 456 11.03 -23.23 -25.55
C ASP A 456 10.94 -23.22 -24.02
N GLY A 457 11.94 -22.70 -23.34
CA GLY A 457 11.92 -22.48 -21.91
C GLY A 457 10.83 -21.48 -21.50
N ALA A 458 10.67 -20.40 -22.27
CA ALA A 458 9.60 -19.41 -22.03
C ALA A 458 8.20 -20.06 -22.13
N ARG A 459 7.95 -20.87 -23.15
CA ARG A 459 6.67 -21.60 -23.31
C ARG A 459 6.43 -22.59 -22.17
N LYS A 460 7.47 -23.28 -21.69
CA LYS A 460 7.36 -24.18 -20.51
C LYS A 460 6.98 -23.40 -19.25
N ALA A 461 7.58 -22.23 -19.02
CA ALA A 461 7.23 -21.37 -17.90
C ALA A 461 5.77 -20.88 -17.99
N ILE A 462 5.33 -20.43 -19.16
CA ILE A 462 3.92 -20.05 -19.39
C ILE A 462 2.96 -21.22 -19.12
N ALA A 463 3.32 -22.44 -19.59
CA ALA A 463 2.51 -23.64 -19.30
C ALA A 463 2.49 -23.96 -17.79
N ARG A 464 3.59 -23.71 -17.06
CA ARG A 464 3.62 -23.86 -15.60
C ARG A 464 2.73 -22.81 -14.91
N MET A 465 2.76 -21.57 -15.36
CA MET A 465 1.85 -20.51 -14.88
C MET A 465 0.37 -20.95 -15.05
N GLN A 466 0.02 -21.52 -16.19
CA GLN A 466 -1.34 -22.02 -16.43
C GLN A 466 -1.73 -23.12 -15.42
N GLN A 467 -0.83 -24.08 -15.14
CA GLN A 467 -1.08 -25.13 -14.14
C GLN A 467 -1.31 -24.54 -12.73
N LEU A 468 -0.49 -23.56 -12.34
CA LEU A 468 -0.57 -22.90 -11.04
C LEU A 468 -1.84 -22.05 -10.92
N ARG A 469 -2.21 -21.37 -12.01
CA ARG A 469 -3.49 -20.65 -12.12
C ARG A 469 -4.68 -21.59 -11.92
N ASP A 470 -4.67 -22.74 -12.57
CA ASP A 470 -5.74 -23.75 -12.48
C ASP A 470 -5.77 -24.47 -11.11
N ALA A 471 -4.64 -24.55 -10.43
CA ALA A 471 -4.54 -25.03 -9.05
C ALA A 471 -5.14 -24.02 -8.04
N THR A 472 -5.22 -22.74 -8.38
CA THR A 472 -5.82 -21.69 -7.56
C THR A 472 -7.36 -21.75 -7.67
N LYS A 473 -7.99 -22.64 -6.88
CA LYS A 473 -9.43 -22.92 -7.00
C LYS A 473 -10.33 -22.00 -6.18
N ASP A 474 -9.81 -21.48 -5.06
CA ASP A 474 -10.60 -20.66 -4.14
C ASP A 474 -10.95 -19.30 -4.80
N PRO A 475 -12.25 -18.96 -4.94
CA PRO A 475 -12.69 -17.72 -5.57
C PRO A 475 -12.15 -16.44 -4.90
N LYS A 476 -11.75 -16.52 -3.63
CA LYS A 476 -11.14 -15.37 -2.94
C LYS A 476 -9.83 -14.91 -3.60
N PHE A 477 -9.19 -15.75 -4.41
CA PHE A 477 -7.98 -15.44 -5.17
C PHE A 477 -8.24 -15.17 -6.67
N ASP A 478 -9.48 -14.92 -7.07
CA ASP A 478 -9.83 -14.65 -8.49
C ASP A 478 -9.09 -13.43 -9.06
N TYR A 479 -8.77 -12.43 -8.23
CA TYR A 479 -7.90 -11.32 -8.64
C TYR A 479 -6.56 -11.85 -9.20
N PHE A 480 -5.90 -12.77 -8.48
CA PHE A 480 -4.61 -13.33 -8.92
C PHE A 480 -4.75 -14.20 -10.16
N LYS A 481 -5.82 -14.95 -10.31
CA LYS A 481 -6.09 -15.72 -11.52
C LYS A 481 -6.23 -14.80 -12.73
N ASN A 482 -7.00 -13.72 -12.60
CA ASN A 482 -7.17 -12.73 -13.67
C ASN A 482 -5.84 -12.03 -13.98
N HIS A 483 -5.05 -11.68 -12.96
CA HIS A 483 -3.74 -11.07 -13.15
C HIS A 483 -2.75 -12.01 -13.85
N LEU A 484 -2.74 -13.30 -13.49
CA LEU A 484 -1.94 -14.32 -14.17
C LEU A 484 -2.33 -14.49 -15.63
N ASP A 485 -3.63 -14.43 -15.97
CA ASP A 485 -4.09 -14.46 -17.36
C ASP A 485 -3.49 -13.31 -18.18
N LEU A 486 -3.40 -12.10 -17.61
CA LEU A 486 -2.77 -10.95 -18.26
C LEU A 486 -1.26 -11.11 -18.38
N GLN A 487 -0.60 -11.63 -17.34
CA GLN A 487 0.84 -11.89 -17.35
C GLN A 487 1.22 -12.97 -18.39
N MET A 488 0.43 -14.04 -18.51
CA MET A 488 0.63 -15.06 -19.52
C MET A 488 0.45 -14.50 -20.94
N GLN A 489 -0.54 -13.61 -21.14
CA GLN A 489 -0.72 -12.91 -22.42
C GLN A 489 0.49 -12.03 -22.76
N ALA A 490 1.00 -11.27 -21.78
CA ALA A 490 2.18 -10.43 -21.96
C ALA A 490 3.44 -11.27 -22.27
N ALA A 491 3.67 -12.36 -21.54
CA ALA A 491 4.79 -13.26 -21.80
C ALA A 491 4.69 -13.92 -23.19
N SER A 492 3.48 -14.35 -23.59
CA SER A 492 3.23 -14.92 -24.92
C SER A 492 3.46 -13.91 -26.02
N ALA A 493 3.15 -12.63 -25.78
CA ALA A 493 3.43 -11.56 -26.73
C ALA A 493 4.95 -11.39 -26.94
N TRP A 494 5.77 -11.46 -25.90
CA TRP A 494 7.23 -11.40 -26.03
C TRP A 494 7.81 -12.61 -26.75
N VAL A 495 7.24 -13.80 -26.54
CA VAL A 495 7.60 -14.99 -27.37
C VAL A 495 7.28 -14.74 -28.84
N ALA A 496 6.09 -14.22 -29.16
CA ALA A 496 5.70 -13.90 -30.54
C ALA A 496 6.60 -12.80 -31.16
N ALA A 497 6.94 -11.76 -30.38
CA ALA A 497 7.87 -10.72 -30.82
C ALA A 497 9.24 -11.29 -31.18
N SER A 498 9.77 -12.19 -30.36
CA SER A 498 11.06 -12.86 -30.58
C SER A 498 11.03 -13.84 -31.78
N GLU A 499 9.84 -14.36 -32.13
CA GLU A 499 9.60 -15.12 -33.39
C GLU A 499 9.47 -14.23 -34.63
N GLY A 500 9.58 -12.89 -34.49
CA GLY A 500 9.39 -11.93 -35.57
C GLY A 500 7.95 -11.53 -35.86
N LYS A 501 6.97 -12.03 -35.08
CA LYS A 501 5.51 -11.73 -35.19
C LYS A 501 5.16 -10.42 -34.45
N ARG A 502 5.89 -9.35 -34.73
CA ARG A 502 5.83 -8.08 -33.97
C ARG A 502 4.44 -7.44 -33.97
N LYS A 503 3.71 -7.47 -35.09
CA LYS A 503 2.33 -6.93 -35.15
C LYS A 503 1.38 -7.66 -34.22
N GLU A 504 1.43 -8.99 -34.22
CA GLU A 504 0.62 -9.84 -33.33
C GLU A 504 0.96 -9.55 -31.86
N ALA A 505 2.25 -9.47 -31.53
CA ALA A 505 2.71 -9.16 -30.17
C ALA A 505 2.21 -7.78 -29.66
N ILE A 506 2.25 -6.75 -30.50
CA ILE A 506 1.72 -5.42 -30.18
C ILE A 506 0.22 -5.50 -29.87
N GLU A 507 -0.57 -6.20 -30.67
CA GLU A 507 -2.00 -6.35 -30.43
C GLU A 507 -2.30 -7.15 -29.16
N MET A 508 -1.50 -8.17 -28.84
CA MET A 508 -1.61 -8.92 -27.59
C MET A 508 -1.32 -8.03 -26.38
N LEU A 509 -0.20 -7.29 -26.40
CA LEU A 509 0.17 -6.38 -25.33
C LEU A 509 -0.86 -5.25 -25.15
N ARG A 510 -1.44 -4.72 -26.24
CA ARG A 510 -2.45 -3.66 -26.17
C ARG A 510 -3.69 -4.15 -25.43
N ARG A 511 -4.23 -5.33 -25.80
CA ARG A 511 -5.38 -5.91 -25.09
C ARG A 511 -5.07 -6.22 -23.63
N ALA A 512 -3.89 -6.76 -23.34
CA ALA A 512 -3.49 -7.06 -21.98
C ALA A 512 -3.30 -5.78 -21.15
N ALA A 513 -2.75 -4.70 -21.74
CA ALA A 513 -2.57 -3.40 -21.06
C ALA A 513 -3.91 -2.74 -20.71
N ASP A 514 -4.87 -2.75 -21.64
CA ASP A 514 -6.21 -2.20 -21.39
C ASP A 514 -6.94 -2.98 -20.29
N ALA A 515 -6.78 -4.29 -20.25
CA ALA A 515 -7.37 -5.14 -19.21
C ALA A 515 -6.64 -4.97 -17.84
N GLU A 516 -5.30 -4.78 -17.82
CA GLU A 516 -4.54 -4.50 -16.60
C GLU A 516 -4.96 -3.17 -15.98
N ASP A 517 -5.17 -2.13 -16.77
CA ASP A 517 -5.65 -0.84 -16.27
C ASP A 517 -7.02 -0.93 -15.59
N ILE A 518 -7.91 -1.79 -16.10
CA ILE A 518 -9.24 -2.03 -15.49
C ILE A 518 -9.09 -2.83 -14.20
N LEU A 519 -8.24 -3.86 -14.19
CA LEU A 519 -8.02 -4.71 -13.01
C LEU A 519 -7.38 -3.92 -11.86
N GLY A 520 -6.49 -3.00 -12.19
CA GLY A 520 -5.72 -2.23 -11.21
C GLY A 520 -4.70 -3.08 -10.43
N LYS A 521 -3.87 -2.41 -9.59
CA LYS A 521 -2.92 -3.13 -8.73
C LYS A 521 -3.61 -3.70 -7.49
N HIS A 522 -3.16 -4.87 -7.05
CA HIS A 522 -3.53 -5.39 -5.74
C HIS A 522 -2.97 -4.50 -4.61
N PRO A 523 -3.72 -4.28 -3.50
CA PRO A 523 -3.23 -3.48 -2.38
C PRO A 523 -1.91 -3.98 -1.77
N VAL A 524 -1.63 -5.29 -1.77
CA VAL A 524 -0.37 -5.86 -1.27
C VAL A 524 0.85 -5.35 -2.04
N SER A 525 0.67 -4.96 -3.29
CA SER A 525 1.78 -4.56 -4.16
C SER A 525 2.04 -3.06 -4.08
N PRO A 526 3.30 -2.59 -4.00
CA PRO A 526 3.64 -1.18 -4.17
C PRO A 526 3.34 -0.67 -5.59
N GLY A 527 3.42 -1.54 -6.59
CA GLY A 527 3.15 -1.27 -8.01
C GLY A 527 3.18 -2.54 -8.84
N ALA A 528 2.73 -2.49 -10.08
CA ALA A 528 2.86 -3.60 -11.02
C ALA A 528 4.34 -4.03 -11.15
N PHE A 529 4.61 -5.30 -11.45
CA PHE A 529 5.97 -5.79 -11.66
C PHE A 529 6.62 -5.08 -12.85
N VAL A 530 6.04 -5.25 -14.02
CA VAL A 530 6.31 -4.45 -15.22
C VAL A 530 4.95 -4.15 -15.82
N PRO A 531 4.43 -2.93 -15.69
CA PRO A 531 3.15 -2.58 -16.28
C PRO A 531 3.08 -2.98 -17.76
N VAL A 532 1.99 -3.64 -18.16
CA VAL A 532 1.89 -4.11 -19.55
C VAL A 532 1.92 -2.95 -20.53
N ARG A 533 1.48 -1.75 -20.15
CA ARG A 533 1.65 -0.52 -20.95
C ARG A 533 3.11 -0.15 -21.16
N GLU A 534 3.99 -0.33 -20.17
CA GLU A 534 5.43 -0.09 -20.33
C GLU A 534 6.05 -1.14 -21.26
N GLN A 535 5.61 -2.40 -21.18
CA GLN A 535 6.04 -3.45 -22.11
C GLN A 535 5.59 -3.15 -23.54
N LEU A 536 4.35 -2.70 -23.73
CA LEU A 536 3.84 -2.26 -25.04
C LEU A 536 4.65 -1.07 -25.57
N GLY A 537 4.91 -0.07 -24.73
CA GLY A 537 5.74 1.08 -25.07
C GLY A 537 7.14 0.68 -25.52
N SER A 538 7.76 -0.27 -24.81
CA SER A 538 9.10 -0.80 -25.14
C SER A 538 9.11 -1.50 -26.51
N LEU A 539 8.14 -2.38 -26.79
CA LEU A 539 8.05 -3.05 -28.07
C LEU A 539 7.76 -2.06 -29.22
N LEU A 540 6.94 -1.04 -29.00
CA LEU A 540 6.67 0.02 -29.96
C LEU A 540 7.94 0.84 -30.29
N LEU A 541 8.80 1.11 -29.30
CA LEU A 541 10.11 1.75 -29.52
C LEU A 541 11.02 0.88 -30.42
N GLU A 542 11.05 -0.43 -30.18
CA GLU A 542 11.87 -1.36 -30.98
C GLU A 542 11.43 -1.43 -32.44
N VAL A 543 10.15 -1.20 -32.74
CA VAL A 543 9.65 -1.19 -34.13
C VAL A 543 9.59 0.21 -34.74
N GLY A 544 10.05 1.26 -34.04
CA GLY A 544 10.10 2.63 -34.54
C GLY A 544 8.79 3.42 -34.39
N GLU A 545 7.77 2.88 -33.71
CA GLU A 545 6.49 3.54 -33.48
C GLU A 545 6.53 4.49 -32.28
N SER A 546 7.52 5.38 -32.24
CA SER A 546 7.93 6.16 -31.06
C SER A 546 6.84 7.10 -30.54
N LYS A 547 5.99 7.68 -31.42
CA LYS A 547 4.86 8.53 -30.98
C LYS A 547 3.82 7.74 -30.19
N GLU A 548 3.54 6.53 -30.62
CA GLU A 548 2.62 5.65 -29.88
C GLU A 548 3.25 5.15 -28.58
N ALA A 549 4.53 4.78 -28.63
CA ALA A 549 5.29 4.39 -27.44
C ALA A 549 5.23 5.47 -26.34
N GLN A 550 5.44 6.74 -26.72
CA GLN A 550 5.33 7.87 -25.78
C GLN A 550 3.96 7.91 -25.11
N ARG A 551 2.88 7.77 -25.89
CA ARG A 551 1.51 7.74 -25.33
C ARG A 551 1.31 6.61 -24.33
N GLN A 552 1.87 5.42 -24.59
CA GLN A 552 1.74 4.27 -23.71
C GLN A 552 2.53 4.48 -22.40
N PHE A 553 3.75 4.99 -22.45
CA PHE A 553 4.51 5.33 -21.23
C PHE A 553 3.84 6.45 -20.42
N GLU A 554 3.31 7.49 -21.09
CA GLU A 554 2.59 8.57 -20.41
C GLU A 554 1.27 8.08 -19.75
N ALA A 555 0.58 7.12 -20.39
CA ALA A 555 -0.57 6.47 -19.79
C ALA A 555 -0.19 5.65 -18.54
N ALA A 556 0.89 4.88 -18.59
CA ALA A 556 1.44 4.17 -17.45
C ALA A 556 1.82 5.13 -16.30
N LEU A 557 2.45 6.25 -16.60
CA LEU A 557 2.86 7.27 -15.62
C LEU A 557 1.69 8.00 -14.94
N LYS A 558 0.48 7.98 -15.51
CA LYS A 558 -0.72 8.50 -14.84
C LYS A 558 -1.19 7.57 -13.71
N ILE A 559 -0.98 6.26 -13.86
CA ILE A 559 -1.35 5.24 -12.87
C ILE A 559 -0.22 5.03 -11.86
N TYR A 560 1.02 5.05 -12.34
CA TYR A 560 2.25 4.80 -11.58
C TYR A 560 3.23 5.98 -11.71
N PRO A 561 2.95 7.13 -11.07
CA PRO A 561 3.79 8.32 -11.20
C PRO A 561 5.22 8.07 -10.74
N GLY A 562 6.19 8.61 -11.48
CA GLY A 562 7.59 8.54 -11.08
C GLY A 562 8.28 7.19 -11.30
N ARG A 563 7.65 6.21 -11.96
CA ARG A 563 8.35 4.95 -12.29
C ARG A 563 9.55 5.22 -13.17
N PHE A 564 10.70 4.60 -12.83
CA PHE A 564 11.95 4.74 -13.57
C PHE A 564 11.78 4.35 -15.05
N ARG A 565 11.24 3.14 -15.31
CA ARG A 565 11.05 2.62 -16.67
C ARG A 565 10.06 3.45 -17.48
N GLY A 566 8.97 3.89 -16.84
CA GLY A 566 7.99 4.77 -17.48
C GLY A 566 8.58 6.12 -17.90
N LEU A 567 9.34 6.77 -16.99
CA LEU A 567 10.00 8.06 -17.28
C LEU A 567 11.08 7.91 -18.37
N TYR A 568 11.92 6.87 -18.28
CA TYR A 568 12.96 6.62 -19.23
C TYR A 568 12.42 6.31 -20.64
N GLY A 569 11.40 5.43 -20.71
CA GLY A 569 10.76 5.09 -21.97
C GLY A 569 10.05 6.27 -22.64
N ALA A 570 9.36 7.12 -21.84
CA ALA A 570 8.76 8.35 -22.36
C ALA A 570 9.81 9.32 -22.90
N ALA A 571 10.95 9.44 -22.20
CA ALA A 571 12.07 10.27 -22.63
C ALA A 571 12.71 9.76 -23.94
N GLN A 572 12.98 8.45 -24.05
CA GLN A 572 13.50 7.84 -25.26
C GLN A 572 12.57 8.01 -26.46
N ALA A 573 11.26 7.82 -26.23
CA ALA A 573 10.27 8.01 -27.28
C ALA A 573 10.22 9.46 -27.80
N ALA A 574 10.29 10.44 -26.89
CA ALA A 574 10.38 11.85 -27.23
C ALA A 574 11.69 12.17 -27.96
N GLU A 575 12.83 11.61 -27.54
CA GLU A 575 14.13 11.76 -28.18
C GLU A 575 14.12 11.23 -29.63
N GLN A 576 13.57 10.04 -29.86
CA GLN A 576 13.45 9.42 -31.18
C GLN A 576 12.52 10.21 -32.14
N THR A 577 11.53 10.91 -31.60
CA THR A 577 10.64 11.78 -32.41
C THR A 577 11.21 13.18 -32.64
N GLY A 578 12.35 13.51 -32.04
CA GLY A 578 12.96 14.85 -32.10
C GLY A 578 12.28 15.87 -31.17
N ASP A 579 11.39 15.44 -30.29
CA ASP A 579 10.75 16.27 -29.26
C ASP A 579 11.71 16.51 -28.09
N LYS A 580 12.64 17.42 -28.30
CA LYS A 580 13.73 17.73 -27.38
C LYS A 580 13.22 18.29 -26.05
N GLU A 581 12.12 19.00 -26.05
CA GLU A 581 11.53 19.60 -24.84
C GLU A 581 11.01 18.52 -23.90
N ASN A 582 10.17 17.62 -24.39
CA ASN A 582 9.65 16.51 -23.59
C ASN A 582 10.77 15.54 -23.18
N ALA A 583 11.71 15.22 -24.08
CA ALA A 583 12.86 14.39 -23.74
C ALA A 583 13.67 15.01 -22.58
N SER A 584 14.01 16.29 -22.66
CA SER A 584 14.74 17.01 -21.60
C SER A 584 13.97 17.03 -20.29
N ARG A 585 12.66 17.25 -20.34
CA ARG A 585 11.78 17.28 -19.16
C ARG A 585 11.77 15.93 -18.44
N TYR A 586 11.60 14.83 -19.16
CA TYR A 586 11.58 13.49 -18.57
C TYR A 586 12.95 13.06 -18.05
N TYR A 587 14.03 13.30 -18.83
CA TYR A 587 15.38 12.99 -18.37
C TYR A 587 15.81 13.83 -17.18
N ALA A 588 15.46 15.12 -17.11
CA ALA A 588 15.76 15.97 -15.96
C ALA A 588 15.01 15.49 -14.70
N LYS A 589 13.74 15.11 -14.84
CA LYS A 589 12.98 14.52 -13.72
C LYS A 589 13.65 13.24 -13.22
N LEU A 590 14.05 12.36 -14.15
CA LEU A 590 14.68 11.09 -13.79
C LEU A 590 16.08 11.30 -13.20
N ALA A 591 16.87 12.25 -13.72
CA ALA A 591 18.17 12.61 -13.13
C ALA A 591 18.05 13.11 -11.69
N ALA A 592 17.04 13.95 -11.41
CA ALA A 592 16.77 14.41 -10.05
C ALA A 592 16.35 13.25 -9.12
N GLN A 593 15.45 12.37 -9.59
CA GLN A 593 14.98 11.20 -8.84
C GLN A 593 16.12 10.22 -8.52
N THR A 594 17.08 10.08 -9.43
CA THR A 594 18.20 9.12 -9.30
C THR A 594 19.50 9.75 -8.78
N ALA A 595 19.41 10.90 -8.10
CA ALA A 595 20.59 11.59 -7.57
C ALA A 595 21.41 10.73 -6.57
N LYS A 596 20.77 9.77 -5.91
CA LYS A 596 21.38 8.81 -4.97
C LYS A 596 21.67 7.44 -5.60
N ALA A 597 21.59 7.32 -6.94
CA ALA A 597 21.75 6.04 -7.60
C ALA A 597 23.05 5.33 -7.21
N SER A 598 22.94 4.02 -6.99
CA SER A 598 24.06 3.14 -6.68
C SER A 598 24.06 1.95 -7.64
N GLY A 599 24.98 1.92 -8.55
CA GLY A 599 25.05 0.89 -9.59
C GLY A 599 25.37 1.45 -10.97
N SER A 600 25.43 0.57 -11.97
CA SER A 600 25.84 0.90 -13.35
C SER A 600 24.70 0.61 -14.33
N ARG A 601 23.55 1.30 -14.19
CA ARG A 601 22.54 1.23 -15.25
C ARG A 601 22.99 2.07 -16.44
N ASP A 602 22.96 1.50 -17.63
CA ASP A 602 23.34 2.22 -18.88
C ASP A 602 22.45 3.43 -19.13
N GLU A 603 21.20 3.37 -18.69
CA GLU A 603 20.24 4.46 -18.76
C GLU A 603 20.73 5.73 -18.04
N LEU A 604 21.40 5.60 -16.89
CA LEU A 604 21.94 6.75 -16.15
C LEU A 604 23.07 7.44 -16.93
N ASN A 605 23.89 6.67 -17.67
CA ASN A 605 24.93 7.20 -18.55
C ASN A 605 24.30 7.95 -19.72
N HIS A 606 23.27 7.38 -20.34
CA HIS A 606 22.52 8.00 -21.42
C HIS A 606 21.89 9.33 -21.01
N ILE A 607 21.19 9.35 -19.87
CA ILE A 607 20.56 10.56 -19.30
C ILE A 607 21.59 11.67 -19.12
N ARG A 608 22.72 11.38 -18.48
CA ARG A 608 23.81 12.37 -18.26
C ARG A 608 24.35 12.92 -19.55
N LYS A 609 24.59 12.05 -20.53
CA LYS A 609 25.12 12.43 -21.87
C LYS A 609 24.11 13.34 -22.60
N PHE A 610 22.83 12.97 -22.61
CA PHE A 610 21.79 13.74 -23.26
C PHE A 610 21.64 15.15 -22.63
N LEU A 611 21.51 15.26 -21.33
CA LEU A 611 21.35 16.54 -20.64
C LEU A 611 22.57 17.44 -20.79
N SER A 612 23.80 16.88 -20.77
CA SER A 612 25.03 17.65 -20.96
C SER A 612 25.15 18.20 -22.40
N ALA A 613 24.69 17.46 -23.40
CA ALA A 613 24.71 17.92 -24.80
C ALA A 613 23.71 19.08 -25.02
N HIS A 614 22.52 19.01 -24.37
CA HIS A 614 21.49 20.03 -24.51
C HIS A 614 21.78 21.31 -23.71
N ALA A 615 22.45 21.23 -22.56
CA ALA A 615 22.93 22.40 -21.83
C ALA A 615 23.94 23.22 -22.66
N LYS A 616 24.91 22.55 -23.33
CA LYS A 616 25.89 23.21 -24.21
C LYS A 616 25.24 23.88 -25.43
N ALA A 617 24.17 23.28 -25.97
CA ALA A 617 23.45 23.85 -27.11
C ALA A 617 22.64 25.11 -26.74
N ALA A 618 22.10 25.18 -25.52
CA ALA A 618 21.44 26.37 -25.00
C ALA A 618 22.42 27.52 -24.80
N ASP A 619 23.57 27.26 -24.15
CA ASP A 619 24.64 28.27 -23.94
C ASP A 619 25.20 28.80 -25.27
N SER A 620 25.36 27.96 -26.32
CA SER A 620 25.85 28.36 -27.63
C SER A 620 24.87 29.25 -28.39
N ASN A 621 23.56 29.03 -28.24
CA ASN A 621 22.52 29.86 -28.84
C ASN A 621 22.38 31.24 -28.17
N ASP A 622 22.58 31.32 -26.86
CA ASP A 622 22.59 32.59 -26.12
C ASP A 622 23.79 33.47 -26.48
N VAL A 623 24.97 32.83 -26.71
CA VAL A 623 26.17 33.53 -27.16
C VAL A 623 26.04 34.00 -28.62
N ALA A 624 25.29 33.30 -29.47
CA ALA A 624 25.04 33.72 -30.85
C ALA A 624 24.01 34.89 -30.90
N SER A 625 22.98 34.86 -30.07
CA SER A 625 21.94 35.91 -30.02
C SER A 625 22.43 37.23 -29.38
N THR A 626 23.55 37.23 -28.67
CA THR A 626 24.16 38.42 -28.07
C THR A 626 25.21 39.07 -29.01
N ARG A 627 25.44 38.50 -30.20
CA ARG A 627 26.38 39.02 -31.20
C ARG A 627 25.72 39.65 -32.45
N GLU A 628 24.40 39.65 -32.53
CA GLU A 628 23.60 40.44 -33.46
C GLU A 628 23.05 41.71 -32.77
#